data_571a40847fd0719aed701cca0755c6e6
#
_entry.id   571a40847fd0719aed701cca0755c6e6
#
_cell.length_a   1.000
_cell.length_b   1.000
_cell.length_c   1.000
_cell.angle_alpha   90.00
_cell.angle_beta   90.00
_cell.angle_gamma   90.00
#
_symmetry.space_group_name_H-M   'P 1'
#
loop_
_entity.id
_entity.type
_entity.pdbx_description
1 polymer ?
#
loop_
_entity_poly.entity_id
_entity_poly.type
_entity_poly.pdbx_seq_one_letter_code
_entity_poly.pdbx_strand_id
1 'polypeptide(L)'
;MLFRNPLLLAGLVGVLIPIILHLIRRQAAKPYDWGAMRFLFDTVAARRRRMEWEDFLLMVARCLLIALIVLAVARPFVPPNSGIPWLFVLPLALLGVAAFGGSFVLSSIRWKWVMRVSAILMLLGAGFLIWKEKALNLERYQTSERRDVAMVIDGSTSMLLSQNGQTTFERAVEEAMDFVKDAPKGTAFSIILGGPAPELKTATPLTHRADVLEVLENLEPVGGAFRAHDALGVATLSLAEGRGSNKDLVVFTDLQRIGWQFDSTTSWANLGDAWEGLPDGAKPRLLLRSFTPPEKLRNVSVTGIEFSRDVVGTDREVAIRISIENTGTEVVTPGLMRVTIGEEELEPKGLGQMASGESSILDYRYQFSRTGPQVIKVALDGNDDLDGDDVAEKAIWVKKTLPVLIVEGNAGASFFQRAGGYISLALAPVSEKEETFVDPRVIDAAALTREKIDNDAVIVLADVTRLPASAAARIADFVINGGGLWVVAGPKLDPSYYNSWSG
;
A
#
# COMPACT_ATOMS: atom_id res chain seq x y z
N MET A 1 20.30 -7.82 21.68
CA MET A 1 21.36 -8.30 20.79
C MET A 1 20.76 -9.38 19.92
N LEU A 2 20.78 -9.22 18.61
CA LEU A 2 20.28 -10.20 17.66
C LEU A 2 21.49 -10.82 16.95
N PHE A 3 21.38 -12.05 16.48
CA PHE A 3 22.44 -12.74 15.75
C PHE A 3 21.97 -12.97 14.31
N ARG A 4 22.81 -12.66 13.34
CA ARG A 4 22.47 -12.89 11.93
C ARG A 4 22.39 -14.38 11.60
N ASN A 5 23.18 -15.19 12.32
CA ASN A 5 23.21 -16.66 12.17
C ASN A 5 23.09 -17.35 13.54
N PRO A 6 21.91 -17.41 14.17
CA PRO A 6 21.75 -17.93 15.53
C PRO A 6 22.08 -19.42 15.67
N LEU A 7 21.92 -20.24 14.62
CA LEU A 7 22.26 -21.66 14.62
C LEU A 7 23.74 -21.92 14.85
N LEU A 8 24.64 -20.98 14.48
CA LEU A 8 26.06 -21.11 14.69
C LEU A 8 26.49 -20.96 16.15
N LEU A 9 25.63 -20.46 17.03
CA LEU A 9 25.84 -20.47 18.48
C LEU A 9 25.97 -21.90 19.05
N ALA A 10 25.43 -22.91 18.36
CA ALA A 10 25.67 -24.32 18.73
C ALA A 10 27.16 -24.67 18.75
N GLY A 11 27.98 -23.94 17.98
CA GLY A 11 29.46 -24.09 18.04
C GLY A 11 30.08 -23.79 19.41
N LEU A 12 29.36 -23.10 20.32
CA LEU A 12 29.81 -22.91 21.72
C LEU A 12 29.96 -24.23 22.48
N VAL A 13 29.32 -25.30 22.04
CA VAL A 13 29.56 -26.66 22.57
C VAL A 13 31.01 -27.08 22.38
N GLY A 14 31.70 -26.57 21.36
CA GLY A 14 33.12 -26.78 21.14
C GLY A 14 34.02 -26.29 22.27
N VAL A 15 33.56 -25.39 23.15
CA VAL A 15 34.29 -24.94 24.35
C VAL A 15 34.45 -26.07 25.37
N LEU A 16 33.61 -27.10 25.31
CA LEU A 16 33.74 -28.28 26.17
C LEU A 16 35.02 -29.10 25.83
N ILE A 17 35.53 -29.02 24.60
CA ILE A 17 36.69 -29.81 24.16
C ILE A 17 37.97 -29.48 24.97
N PRO A 18 38.41 -28.22 25.11
CA PRO A 18 39.56 -27.89 25.96
C PRO A 18 39.36 -28.28 27.42
N ILE A 19 38.12 -28.16 27.94
CA ILE A 19 37.78 -28.50 29.33
C ILE A 19 37.93 -29.99 29.56
N ILE A 20 37.34 -30.82 28.68
CA ILE A 20 37.40 -32.27 28.76
C ILE A 20 38.88 -32.75 28.63
N LEU A 21 39.62 -32.19 27.67
CA LEU A 21 41.05 -32.52 27.51
C LEU A 21 41.88 -32.13 28.72
N HIS A 22 41.57 -31.00 29.37
CA HIS A 22 42.25 -30.58 30.59
C HIS A 22 41.95 -31.53 31.78
N LEU A 23 40.69 -32.00 31.89
CA LEU A 23 40.28 -32.94 32.92
C LEU A 23 40.91 -34.34 32.73
N ILE A 24 41.00 -34.85 31.49
CA ILE A 24 41.61 -36.13 31.17
C ILE A 24 43.11 -36.11 31.46
N ARG A 25 43.79 -34.99 31.18
CA ARG A 25 45.25 -34.84 31.42
C ARG A 25 45.61 -34.81 32.90
N ARG A 26 44.66 -34.63 33.82
CA ARG A 26 44.84 -34.59 35.27
C ARG A 26 44.96 -35.97 35.91
N GLN A 27 45.06 -37.05 35.15
CA GLN A 27 45.35 -38.37 35.74
C GLN A 27 46.75 -38.36 36.36
N ALA A 28 46.75 -38.37 37.69
CA ALA A 28 47.92 -38.25 38.50
C ALA A 28 48.90 -39.46 38.27
N ALA A 29 50.13 -39.14 37.90
CA ALA A 29 51.18 -40.09 38.02
C ALA A 29 51.33 -40.56 39.50
N LYS A 30 51.32 -41.86 39.75
CA LYS A 30 51.51 -42.41 41.10
C LYS A 30 52.81 -41.90 41.67
N PRO A 31 52.83 -41.32 42.87
CA PRO A 31 54.08 -40.89 43.50
C PRO A 31 54.88 -42.13 43.86
N TYR A 32 56.16 -42.12 43.46
CA TYR A 32 57.14 -43.11 43.87
C TYR A 32 57.96 -42.40 44.94
N ASP A 33 57.96 -42.94 46.19
CA ASP A 33 58.74 -42.42 47.31
C ASP A 33 60.15 -42.78 47.14
N TRP A 34 61.04 -41.82 46.88
CA TRP A 34 62.47 -41.97 46.82
C TRP A 34 63.14 -41.11 47.91
N GLY A 35 64.03 -41.73 48.75
CA GLY A 35 64.54 -41.15 49.99
C GLY A 35 65.32 -39.81 49.86
N ALA A 36 65.73 -39.41 48.66
CA ALA A 36 66.43 -38.14 48.40
C ALA A 36 65.51 -36.94 48.18
N MET A 37 64.21 -37.14 48.16
CA MET A 37 63.23 -36.11 47.82
C MET A 37 62.90 -35.12 48.96
N ARG A 38 63.39 -35.41 50.19
CA ARG A 38 63.01 -34.63 51.37
C ARG A 38 63.48 -33.17 51.34
N PHE A 39 64.56 -32.86 50.59
CA PHE A 39 65.07 -31.49 50.44
C PHE A 39 64.53 -30.73 49.22
N LEU A 40 63.73 -31.35 48.36
CA LEU A 40 63.18 -30.74 47.18
C LEU A 40 61.70 -30.39 47.33
N PHE A 41 61.04 -30.77 48.41
CA PHE A 41 59.58 -30.64 48.54
C PHE A 41 59.13 -29.19 48.49
N ASP A 42 59.81 -28.21 49.07
CA ASP A 42 59.39 -26.80 49.10
C ASP A 42 59.56 -26.11 47.75
N THR A 43 60.59 -26.43 46.99
CA THR A 43 60.76 -25.86 45.63
C THR A 43 59.90 -26.52 44.59
N VAL A 44 59.64 -27.81 44.72
CA VAL A 44 58.70 -28.54 43.83
C VAL A 44 57.31 -28.14 44.07
N ALA A 45 56.87 -27.89 45.31
CA ALA A 45 55.54 -27.46 45.61
C ALA A 45 55.22 -26.05 45.06
N ALA A 46 56.18 -25.12 45.14
CA ALA A 46 55.98 -23.76 44.57
C ALA A 46 55.96 -23.78 43.03
N ARG A 47 56.79 -24.60 42.40
CA ARG A 47 56.82 -24.75 40.93
C ARG A 47 55.62 -25.48 40.38
N ARG A 48 55.11 -26.49 41.12
CA ARG A 48 53.88 -27.21 40.76
C ARG A 48 52.64 -26.29 40.77
N ARG A 49 52.53 -25.43 41.75
CA ARG A 49 51.44 -24.42 41.79
C ARG A 49 51.49 -23.47 40.61
N ARG A 50 52.70 -23.06 40.20
CA ARG A 50 52.83 -22.13 39.06
C ARG A 50 52.50 -22.84 37.76
N MET A 51 52.88 -24.09 37.54
CA MET A 51 52.51 -24.88 36.38
C MET A 51 51.00 -25.15 36.30
N GLU A 52 50.34 -25.42 37.44
CA GLU A 52 48.89 -25.59 37.49
C GLU A 52 48.13 -24.30 37.10
N TRP A 53 48.67 -23.14 37.43
CA TRP A 53 48.12 -21.84 37.01
C TRP A 53 48.38 -21.55 35.54
N GLU A 54 49.53 -21.86 35.02
CA GLU A 54 49.86 -21.69 33.60
C GLU A 54 48.98 -22.60 32.71
N ASP A 55 48.81 -23.86 33.10
CA ASP A 55 47.92 -24.79 32.39
C ASP A 55 46.45 -24.37 32.46
N PHE A 56 46.00 -23.83 33.57
CA PHE A 56 44.65 -23.29 33.72
C PHE A 56 44.41 -22.05 32.84
N LEU A 57 45.35 -21.10 32.84
CA LEU A 57 45.33 -19.92 31.99
C LEU A 57 45.30 -20.27 30.51
N LEU A 58 46.11 -21.27 30.10
CA LEU A 58 46.12 -21.78 28.74
C LEU A 58 44.76 -22.42 28.34
N MET A 59 44.15 -23.16 29.25
CA MET A 59 42.80 -23.71 29.05
C MET A 59 41.77 -22.60 28.84
N VAL A 60 41.78 -21.60 29.72
CA VAL A 60 40.85 -20.44 29.63
C VAL A 60 41.05 -19.68 28.31
N ALA A 61 42.31 -19.45 27.91
CA ALA A 61 42.62 -18.78 26.65
C ALA A 61 42.07 -19.55 25.41
N ARG A 62 42.20 -20.89 25.43
CA ARG A 62 41.64 -21.74 24.35
C ARG A 62 40.13 -21.72 24.33
N CYS A 63 39.47 -21.78 25.48
CA CYS A 63 38.00 -21.64 25.58
C CYS A 63 37.54 -20.29 25.07
N LEU A 64 38.22 -19.22 25.45
CA LEU A 64 37.90 -17.85 25.03
C LEU A 64 38.12 -17.67 23.52
N LEU A 65 39.16 -18.24 22.95
CA LEU A 65 39.43 -18.21 21.51
C LEU A 65 38.30 -18.88 20.74
N ILE A 66 37.86 -20.08 21.14
CA ILE A 66 36.76 -20.80 20.50
C ILE A 66 35.48 -19.98 20.62
N ALA A 67 35.17 -19.43 21.80
CA ALA A 67 33.99 -18.61 22.02
C ALA A 67 33.97 -17.34 21.14
N LEU A 68 35.13 -16.66 21.02
CA LEU A 68 35.27 -15.48 20.17
C LEU A 68 35.12 -15.81 18.67
N ILE A 69 35.66 -16.93 18.22
CA ILE A 69 35.49 -17.38 16.82
C ILE A 69 34.01 -17.65 16.54
N VAL A 70 33.32 -18.37 17.43
CA VAL A 70 31.88 -18.66 17.28
C VAL A 70 31.07 -17.39 17.28
N LEU A 71 31.34 -16.43 18.18
CA LEU A 71 30.70 -15.16 18.22
C LEU A 71 30.93 -14.32 16.95
N ALA A 72 32.16 -14.30 16.43
CA ALA A 72 32.52 -13.60 15.21
C ALA A 72 31.74 -14.14 13.99
N VAL A 73 31.64 -15.48 13.90
CA VAL A 73 30.89 -16.13 12.80
C VAL A 73 29.38 -15.99 12.95
N ALA A 74 28.88 -16.01 14.18
CA ALA A 74 27.46 -15.76 14.47
C ALA A 74 27.01 -14.31 14.15
N ARG A 75 27.98 -13.40 13.94
CA ARG A 75 27.75 -11.98 13.59
C ARG A 75 26.71 -11.32 14.48
N PRO A 76 27.03 -11.07 15.77
CA PRO A 76 26.14 -10.31 16.63
C PRO A 76 25.97 -8.90 16.07
N PHE A 77 24.74 -8.43 15.94
CA PHE A 77 24.45 -7.04 15.60
C PHE A 77 23.58 -6.39 16.67
N VAL A 78 23.83 -5.13 16.88
CA VAL A 78 23.02 -4.29 17.75
C VAL A 78 22.19 -3.42 16.84
N PRO A 79 20.84 -3.50 16.88
CA PRO A 79 20.01 -2.57 16.13
C PRO A 79 20.38 -1.14 16.50
N PRO A 80 20.44 -0.20 15.55
CA PRO A 80 20.82 1.19 15.81
C PRO A 80 19.97 1.88 16.88
N ASN A 81 18.77 1.35 17.14
CA ASN A 81 17.82 1.85 18.14
C ASN A 81 17.90 1.16 19.51
N SER A 82 18.88 0.28 19.75
CA SER A 82 19.05 -0.30 21.08
C SER A 82 19.88 0.65 21.94
N GLY A 83 19.23 1.44 22.79
CA GLY A 83 19.90 2.34 23.74
C GLY A 83 20.75 1.63 24.81
N ILE A 84 20.79 0.28 24.83
CA ILE A 84 21.57 -0.49 25.80
C ILE A 84 23.06 -0.38 25.47
N PRO A 85 23.89 0.11 26.38
CA PRO A 85 25.32 0.29 26.15
C PRO A 85 26.06 -1.07 26.20
N TRP A 86 25.87 -1.90 25.16
CA TRP A 86 26.41 -3.25 25.07
C TRP A 86 27.93 -3.30 25.20
N LEU A 87 28.62 -2.21 24.84
CA LEU A 87 30.06 -2.08 25.00
C LEU A 87 30.52 -2.21 26.45
N PHE A 88 29.67 -1.81 27.42
CA PHE A 88 29.96 -1.91 28.85
C PHE A 88 29.28 -3.10 29.50
N VAL A 89 28.07 -3.44 29.09
CA VAL A 89 27.28 -4.54 29.67
C VAL A 89 27.92 -5.90 29.41
N LEU A 90 28.42 -6.13 28.21
CA LEU A 90 28.97 -7.43 27.81
C LEU A 90 30.32 -7.74 28.51
N PRO A 91 31.32 -6.82 28.56
CA PRO A 91 32.53 -7.04 29.31
C PRO A 91 32.29 -7.20 30.82
N LEU A 92 31.39 -6.41 31.37
CA LEU A 92 31.05 -6.47 32.80
C LEU A 92 30.40 -7.81 33.17
N ALA A 93 29.50 -8.32 32.34
CA ALA A 93 28.90 -9.64 32.54
C ALA A 93 29.90 -10.78 32.38
N LEU A 94 30.78 -10.71 31.37
CA LEU A 94 31.84 -11.72 31.16
C LEU A 94 32.83 -11.74 32.32
N LEU A 95 33.27 -10.58 32.81
CA LEU A 95 34.15 -10.48 33.97
C LEU A 95 33.47 -11.02 35.25
N GLY A 96 32.16 -10.74 35.42
CA GLY A 96 31.40 -11.31 36.52
C GLY A 96 31.33 -12.83 36.49
N VAL A 97 31.06 -13.41 35.33
CA VAL A 97 31.05 -14.88 35.15
C VAL A 97 32.44 -15.48 35.37
N ALA A 98 33.50 -14.87 34.83
CA ALA A 98 34.87 -15.31 34.99
C ALA A 98 35.33 -15.25 36.45
N ALA A 99 34.97 -14.16 37.18
CA ALA A 99 35.26 -14.01 38.61
C ALA A 99 34.53 -15.08 39.43
N PHE A 100 33.25 -15.34 39.10
CA PHE A 100 32.49 -16.40 39.77
C PHE A 100 33.10 -17.77 39.56
N GLY A 101 33.45 -18.15 38.32
CA GLY A 101 34.11 -19.39 37.97
C GLY A 101 35.49 -19.52 38.64
N GLY A 102 36.29 -18.44 38.63
CA GLY A 102 37.59 -18.38 39.29
C GLY A 102 37.54 -18.58 40.81
N SER A 103 36.42 -18.21 41.45
CA SER A 103 36.21 -18.39 42.89
C SER A 103 36.28 -19.87 43.33
N PHE A 104 36.04 -20.83 42.45
CA PHE A 104 36.10 -22.27 42.79
C PHE A 104 37.52 -22.82 42.81
N VAL A 105 38.45 -22.14 42.11
CA VAL A 105 39.84 -22.58 41.97
C VAL A 105 40.70 -22.10 43.15
N LEU A 106 40.30 -21.05 43.84
CA LEU A 106 41.07 -20.49 44.96
C LEU A 106 41.03 -21.40 46.19
N SER A 107 42.16 -21.54 46.88
CA SER A 107 42.29 -22.37 48.08
C SER A 107 41.85 -21.62 49.34
N SER A 108 42.06 -20.29 49.42
CA SER A 108 41.76 -19.50 50.62
C SER A 108 40.31 -19.04 50.69
N ILE A 109 39.66 -19.24 51.82
CA ILE A 109 38.22 -18.93 52.02
C ILE A 109 37.91 -17.42 51.88
N ARG A 110 38.85 -16.56 52.32
CA ARG A 110 38.69 -15.09 52.25
C ARG A 110 38.65 -14.61 50.79
N TRP A 111 39.55 -15.11 49.94
CA TRP A 111 39.59 -14.73 48.53
C TRP A 111 38.43 -15.33 47.72
N LYS A 112 37.91 -16.50 48.06
CA LYS A 112 36.69 -17.07 47.50
C LYS A 112 35.50 -16.13 47.70
N TRP A 113 35.33 -15.64 48.92
CA TRP A 113 34.26 -14.71 49.21
C TRP A 113 34.40 -13.35 48.50
N VAL A 114 35.60 -12.78 48.45
CA VAL A 114 35.86 -11.54 47.71
C VAL A 114 35.51 -11.67 46.25
N MET A 115 35.96 -12.77 45.58
CA MET A 115 35.64 -12.99 44.16
C MET A 115 34.16 -13.25 43.92
N ARG A 116 33.47 -13.94 44.82
CA ARG A 116 32.00 -14.14 44.66
C ARG A 116 31.22 -12.84 44.83
N VAL A 117 31.57 -12.04 45.80
CA VAL A 117 30.96 -10.73 46.01
C VAL A 117 31.22 -9.80 44.84
N SER A 118 32.43 -9.74 44.32
CA SER A 118 32.78 -8.93 43.15
C SER A 118 32.03 -9.42 41.88
N ALA A 119 31.90 -10.72 41.70
CA ALA A 119 31.14 -11.31 40.59
C ALA A 119 29.66 -10.94 40.66
N ILE A 120 29.05 -11.02 41.84
CA ILE A 120 27.65 -10.63 42.08
C ILE A 120 27.46 -9.15 41.77
N LEU A 121 28.35 -8.28 42.27
CA LEU A 121 28.31 -6.83 42.04
C LEU A 121 28.43 -6.49 40.53
N MET A 122 29.32 -7.17 39.80
CA MET A 122 29.45 -6.99 38.33
C MET A 122 28.19 -7.43 37.56
N LEU A 123 27.62 -8.57 37.93
CA LEU A 123 26.40 -9.08 37.31
C LEU A 123 25.19 -8.18 37.63
N LEU A 124 25.08 -7.71 38.88
CA LEU A 124 24.06 -6.75 39.27
C LEU A 124 24.25 -5.41 38.55
N GLY A 125 25.49 -4.95 38.40
CA GLY A 125 25.82 -3.74 37.66
C GLY A 125 25.42 -3.86 36.17
N ALA A 126 25.71 -4.99 35.52
CA ALA A 126 25.27 -5.27 34.16
C ALA A 126 23.74 -5.32 34.06
N GLY A 127 23.07 -5.99 35.01
CA GLY A 127 21.59 -6.04 35.07
C GLY A 127 20.98 -4.67 35.32
N PHE A 128 21.57 -3.84 36.19
CA PHE A 128 21.13 -2.47 36.46
C PHE A 128 21.27 -1.57 35.22
N LEU A 129 22.36 -1.70 34.44
CA LEU A 129 22.53 -0.95 33.21
C LEU A 129 21.44 -1.32 32.18
N ILE A 130 21.07 -2.59 32.07
CA ILE A 130 19.98 -3.04 31.20
C ILE A 130 18.63 -2.53 31.72
N TRP A 131 18.39 -2.62 33.03
CA TRP A 131 17.14 -2.16 33.66
C TRP A 131 16.99 -0.65 33.56
N LYS A 132 18.05 0.10 33.89
CA LYS A 132 18.07 1.56 33.76
C LYS A 132 17.77 2.01 32.34
N GLU A 133 18.36 1.36 31.35
CA GLU A 133 18.14 1.70 29.95
C GLU A 133 16.71 1.35 29.50
N LYS A 134 16.15 0.21 29.95
CA LYS A 134 14.72 -0.08 29.71
C LYS A 134 13.80 0.91 30.40
N ALA A 135 14.10 1.29 31.64
CA ALA A 135 13.30 2.27 32.38
C ALA A 135 13.41 3.69 31.78
N LEU A 136 14.62 4.11 31.38
CA LEU A 136 14.86 5.40 30.70
C LEU A 136 14.34 5.42 29.26
N ASN A 137 14.36 4.30 28.54
CA ASN A 137 13.76 4.25 27.22
C ASN A 137 12.23 4.40 27.28
N LEU A 138 11.57 3.92 28.30
CA LEU A 138 10.15 4.24 28.55
C LEU A 138 9.93 5.75 28.74
N GLU A 139 10.89 6.48 29.36
CA GLU A 139 10.82 7.94 29.52
C GLU A 139 11.39 8.72 28.31
N ARG A 140 12.41 8.21 27.62
CA ARG A 140 12.98 8.84 26.41
C ARG A 140 12.05 8.81 25.21
N TYR A 141 11.19 7.79 25.08
CA TYR A 141 10.08 7.83 24.12
C TYR A 141 9.09 8.96 24.44
N GLN A 142 9.13 9.52 25.64
CA GLN A 142 8.27 10.64 26.03
C GLN A 142 8.90 12.03 25.90
N THR A 143 10.20 12.20 25.74
CA THR A 143 10.79 13.53 26.03
C THR A 143 11.79 14.10 25.02
N SER A 144 12.25 13.44 23.95
CA SER A 144 13.39 14.04 23.24
C SER A 144 13.49 13.95 21.71
N GLU A 145 12.61 13.29 21.01
CA GLU A 145 12.69 13.30 19.54
C GLU A 145 11.37 13.80 18.96
N ARG A 146 11.45 14.91 18.25
CA ARG A 146 10.34 15.48 17.50
C ARG A 146 9.81 14.41 16.55
N ARG A 147 8.58 13.99 16.78
CA ARG A 147 7.92 12.93 16.03
C ARG A 147 6.95 13.56 15.04
N ASP A 148 7.03 13.15 13.80
CA ASP A 148 6.06 13.52 12.78
C ASP A 148 5.17 12.30 12.48
N VAL A 149 3.87 12.50 12.48
CA VAL A 149 2.87 11.46 12.26
C VAL A 149 1.98 11.89 11.11
N ALA A 150 1.95 11.11 10.05
CA ALA A 150 0.92 11.21 9.02
C ALA A 150 -0.18 10.19 9.33
N MET A 151 -1.40 10.69 9.50
CA MET A 151 -2.59 9.88 9.77
C MET A 151 -3.43 9.81 8.51
N VAL A 152 -3.59 8.62 7.97
CA VAL A 152 -4.48 8.35 6.84
C VAL A 152 -5.75 7.72 7.39
N ILE A 153 -6.87 8.38 7.18
CA ILE A 153 -8.19 7.90 7.58
C ILE A 153 -8.93 7.53 6.31
N ASP A 154 -9.28 6.26 6.21
CA ASP A 154 -10.06 5.73 5.11
C ASP A 154 -11.48 6.30 5.15
N GLY A 155 -11.86 7.07 4.14
CA GLY A 155 -13.17 7.68 3.97
C GLY A 155 -14.01 7.01 2.87
N SER A 156 -13.68 5.78 2.50
CA SER A 156 -14.39 5.02 1.47
C SER A 156 -15.80 4.63 1.91
N THR A 157 -16.61 4.20 0.94
CA THR A 157 -18.00 3.80 1.18
C THR A 157 -18.10 2.67 2.20
N SER A 158 -17.21 1.70 2.19
CA SER A 158 -17.22 0.58 3.15
C SER A 158 -17.05 1.02 4.62
N MET A 159 -16.40 2.17 4.85
CA MET A 159 -16.26 2.75 6.20
C MET A 159 -17.57 3.35 6.74
N LEU A 160 -18.60 3.50 5.91
CA LEU A 160 -19.94 3.92 6.33
C LEU A 160 -20.74 2.78 6.96
N LEU A 161 -20.21 1.56 6.96
CA LEU A 161 -20.84 0.41 7.59
C LEU A 161 -21.19 0.70 9.04
N SER A 162 -22.49 0.63 9.35
CA SER A 162 -23.02 0.93 10.68
C SER A 162 -23.07 -0.31 11.56
N GLN A 163 -22.51 -0.20 12.77
CA GLN A 163 -22.58 -1.24 13.79
C GLN A 163 -23.00 -0.62 15.13
N ASN A 164 -24.07 -1.10 15.72
CA ASN A 164 -24.57 -0.59 17.00
C ASN A 164 -24.84 0.93 17.01
N GLY A 165 -25.23 1.51 15.87
CA GLY A 165 -25.55 2.92 15.73
C GLY A 165 -24.33 3.84 15.55
N GLN A 166 -23.15 3.29 15.30
CA GLN A 166 -21.93 4.02 14.98
C GLN A 166 -21.30 3.44 13.71
N THR A 167 -20.85 4.31 12.81
CA THR A 167 -20.15 3.86 11.59
C THR A 167 -18.71 3.43 11.86
N THR A 168 -18.15 2.63 10.97
CA THR A 168 -16.73 2.27 11.04
C THR A 168 -15.85 3.51 10.92
N PHE A 169 -16.27 4.50 10.12
CA PHE A 169 -15.57 5.78 9.97
C PHE A 169 -15.54 6.56 11.29
N GLU A 170 -16.69 6.68 11.98
CA GLU A 170 -16.74 7.36 13.29
C GLU A 170 -15.84 6.67 14.32
N ARG A 171 -15.81 5.34 14.36
CA ARG A 171 -14.89 4.58 15.23
C ARG A 171 -13.44 4.82 14.87
N ALA A 172 -13.12 4.92 13.56
CA ALA A 172 -11.76 5.21 13.10
C ALA A 172 -11.31 6.62 13.49
N VAL A 173 -12.20 7.61 13.37
CA VAL A 173 -11.95 8.99 13.82
C VAL A 173 -11.77 9.04 15.34
N GLU A 174 -12.61 8.36 16.12
CA GLU A 174 -12.49 8.30 17.58
C GLU A 174 -11.15 7.68 18.00
N GLU A 175 -10.74 6.56 17.42
CA GLU A 175 -9.44 5.92 17.69
C GLU A 175 -8.28 6.84 17.26
N ALA A 176 -8.41 7.57 16.16
CA ALA A 176 -7.44 8.56 15.72
C ALA A 176 -7.32 9.72 16.71
N MET A 177 -8.44 10.21 17.25
CA MET A 177 -8.45 11.25 18.29
C MET A 177 -7.78 10.77 19.57
N ASP A 178 -8.02 9.54 19.98
CA ASP A 178 -7.39 8.96 21.16
C ASP A 178 -5.88 8.78 20.94
N PHE A 179 -5.48 8.35 19.74
CA PHE A 179 -4.05 8.32 19.37
C PHE A 179 -3.39 9.70 19.50
N VAL A 180 -4.07 10.79 19.11
CA VAL A 180 -3.58 12.17 19.25
C VAL A 180 -3.49 12.57 20.74
N LYS A 181 -4.49 12.21 21.55
CA LYS A 181 -4.50 12.53 23.01
C LYS A 181 -3.33 11.84 23.74
N ASP A 182 -3.01 10.60 23.34
CA ASP A 182 -1.95 9.80 23.96
C ASP A 182 -0.55 10.11 23.44
N ALA A 183 -0.43 10.82 22.32
CA ALA A 183 0.85 11.12 21.70
C ALA A 183 1.72 12.05 22.57
N PRO A 184 3.05 11.92 22.54
CA PRO A 184 3.98 12.81 23.24
C PRO A 184 3.80 14.28 22.86
N LYS A 185 4.05 15.20 23.82
CA LYS A 185 4.02 16.64 23.53
C LYS A 185 5.07 17.00 22.48
N GLY A 186 4.69 17.81 21.49
CA GLY A 186 5.57 18.23 20.41
C GLY A 186 5.54 17.29 19.17
N THR A 187 4.69 16.26 19.18
CA THR A 187 4.37 15.49 17.96
C THR A 187 3.66 16.39 16.95
N ALA A 188 4.10 16.35 15.71
CA ALA A 188 3.45 17.05 14.59
C ALA A 188 2.58 16.05 13.81
N PHE A 189 1.36 16.46 13.47
CA PHE A 189 0.37 15.63 12.79
C PHE A 189 0.00 16.20 11.43
N SER A 190 -0.03 15.35 10.44
CA SER A 190 -0.66 15.60 9.14
C SER A 190 -1.83 14.65 8.97
N ILE A 191 -3.00 15.16 8.58
CA ILE A 191 -4.22 14.37 8.43
C ILE A 191 -4.54 14.26 6.95
N ILE A 192 -4.68 13.04 6.48
CA ILE A 192 -5.03 12.69 5.10
C ILE A 192 -6.34 11.91 5.12
N LEU A 193 -7.34 12.41 4.42
CA LEU A 193 -8.58 11.70 4.17
C LEU A 193 -8.41 10.86 2.90
N GLY A 194 -8.48 9.55 3.04
CA GLY A 194 -8.38 8.59 1.95
C GLY A 194 -9.71 8.41 1.23
N GLY A 195 -9.64 8.17 -0.07
CA GLY A 195 -10.80 7.97 -0.92
C GLY A 195 -10.34 7.77 -2.37
N PRO A 196 -11.22 8.01 -3.36
CA PRO A 196 -10.88 7.96 -4.80
C PRO A 196 -9.78 8.96 -5.19
N ALA A 197 -9.73 10.10 -4.52
CA ALA A 197 -8.66 11.08 -4.58
C ALA A 197 -8.31 11.46 -3.13
N PRO A 198 -7.16 11.04 -2.60
CA PRO A 198 -6.79 11.34 -1.22
C PRO A 198 -6.52 12.83 -1.04
N GLU A 199 -7.04 13.38 0.05
CA GLU A 199 -6.95 14.80 0.37
C GLU A 199 -6.11 15.05 1.63
N LEU A 200 -5.12 15.93 1.53
CA LEU A 200 -4.40 16.44 2.70
C LEU A 200 -5.26 17.51 3.39
N LYS A 201 -5.79 17.20 4.57
CA LYS A 201 -6.66 18.13 5.34
C LYS A 201 -5.88 19.18 6.13
N THR A 202 -4.58 19.01 6.28
CA THR A 202 -3.69 19.94 6.99
C THR A 202 -2.68 20.53 6.03
N ALA A 203 -2.72 21.83 5.77
CA ALA A 203 -1.79 22.50 4.86
C ALA A 203 -0.30 22.38 5.32
N THR A 204 -0.10 22.29 6.62
CA THR A 204 1.21 22.05 7.27
C THR A 204 1.01 21.14 8.48
N PRO A 205 2.05 20.38 8.89
CA PRO A 205 1.95 19.52 10.07
C PRO A 205 1.58 20.34 11.32
N LEU A 206 0.48 19.96 11.98
CA LEU A 206 -0.06 20.63 13.17
C LEU A 206 0.63 20.08 14.43
N THR A 207 1.08 20.97 15.31
CA THR A 207 1.70 20.58 16.61
C THR A 207 0.78 20.85 17.81
N HIS A 208 -0.28 21.64 17.60
CA HIS A 208 -1.24 21.96 18.64
C HIS A 208 -2.38 20.93 18.62
N ARG A 209 -2.53 20.18 19.71
CA ARG A 209 -3.50 19.08 19.78
C ARG A 209 -4.95 19.51 19.52
N ALA A 210 -5.33 20.69 20.02
CA ALA A 210 -6.69 21.19 19.84
C ALA A 210 -7.03 21.34 18.34
N ASP A 211 -6.10 21.89 17.56
CA ASP A 211 -6.30 22.10 16.12
C ASP A 211 -6.38 20.74 15.38
N VAL A 212 -5.58 19.74 15.82
CA VAL A 212 -5.63 18.38 15.25
C VAL A 212 -6.97 17.72 15.52
N LEU A 213 -7.46 17.83 16.77
CA LEU A 213 -8.75 17.25 17.17
C LEU A 213 -9.91 17.93 16.43
N GLU A 214 -9.87 19.25 16.26
CA GLU A 214 -10.86 20.00 15.48
C GLU A 214 -10.92 19.53 14.02
N VAL A 215 -9.76 19.29 13.38
CA VAL A 215 -9.73 18.75 12.01
C VAL A 215 -10.34 17.34 11.97
N LEU A 216 -10.02 16.48 12.95
CA LEU A 216 -10.57 15.12 13.02
C LEU A 216 -12.09 15.10 13.25
N GLU A 217 -12.60 15.97 14.15
CA GLU A 217 -14.02 16.08 14.45
C GLU A 217 -14.86 16.55 13.26
N ASN A 218 -14.24 17.33 12.34
CA ASN A 218 -14.90 17.85 11.15
C ASN A 218 -14.64 17.01 9.88
N LEU A 219 -14.08 15.80 10.03
CA LEU A 219 -13.91 14.90 8.90
C LEU A 219 -15.23 14.27 8.50
N GLU A 220 -15.52 14.33 7.22
CA GLU A 220 -16.64 13.64 6.61
C GLU A 220 -16.14 12.62 5.60
N PRO A 221 -16.71 11.41 5.53
CA PRO A 221 -16.34 10.40 4.56
C PRO A 221 -16.67 10.88 3.15
N VAL A 222 -15.79 10.59 2.19
CA VAL A 222 -15.96 11.02 0.79
C VAL A 222 -16.69 9.99 -0.07
N GLY A 223 -16.82 8.76 0.42
CA GLY A 223 -17.36 7.64 -0.35
C GLY A 223 -16.41 7.15 -1.46
N GLY A 224 -16.94 6.25 -2.30
CA GLY A 224 -16.15 5.60 -3.34
C GLY A 224 -15.11 4.61 -2.81
N ALA A 225 -14.11 4.27 -3.63
CA ALA A 225 -13.08 3.32 -3.26
C ALA A 225 -11.86 4.01 -2.62
N PHE A 226 -11.32 3.43 -1.56
CA PHE A 226 -10.03 3.83 -1.00
C PHE A 226 -8.89 3.51 -1.98
N ARG A 227 -7.99 4.43 -2.22
CA ARG A 227 -6.78 4.22 -3.03
C ARG A 227 -5.56 4.25 -2.12
N ALA A 228 -5.21 3.10 -1.56
CA ALA A 228 -4.18 2.98 -0.54
C ALA A 228 -2.82 3.52 -1.00
N HIS A 229 -2.35 3.15 -2.19
CA HIS A 229 -1.04 3.60 -2.70
C HIS A 229 -0.97 5.12 -2.91
N ASP A 230 -2.06 5.75 -3.38
CA ASP A 230 -2.13 7.20 -3.55
C ASP A 230 -2.14 7.92 -2.19
N ALA A 231 -2.95 7.41 -1.24
CA ALA A 231 -3.04 7.97 0.11
C ALA A 231 -1.71 7.86 0.88
N LEU A 232 -1.03 6.70 0.76
CA LEU A 232 0.31 6.50 1.33
C LEU A 232 1.36 7.40 0.65
N GLY A 233 1.22 7.66 -0.65
CA GLY A 233 2.05 8.60 -1.39
C GLY A 233 1.94 10.02 -0.84
N VAL A 234 0.70 10.54 -0.71
CA VAL A 234 0.42 11.86 -0.11
C VAL A 234 0.95 11.95 1.32
N ALA A 235 0.74 10.90 2.13
CA ALA A 235 1.24 10.83 3.49
C ALA A 235 2.78 10.86 3.56
N THR A 236 3.45 10.16 2.65
CA THR A 236 4.91 10.15 2.54
C THR A 236 5.46 11.53 2.20
N LEU A 237 4.84 12.22 1.24
CA LEU A 237 5.21 13.59 0.87
C LEU A 237 5.05 14.55 2.06
N SER A 238 3.92 14.46 2.77
CA SER A 238 3.68 15.28 3.97
C SER A 238 4.73 15.01 5.07
N LEU A 239 5.13 13.75 5.27
CA LEU A 239 6.19 13.40 6.21
C LEU A 239 7.57 13.90 5.76
N ALA A 240 7.83 13.96 4.45
CA ALA A 240 9.10 14.48 3.94
C ALA A 240 9.31 15.97 4.27
N GLU A 241 8.23 16.74 4.35
CA GLU A 241 8.25 18.17 4.76
C GLU A 241 8.45 18.34 6.27
N GLY A 242 8.15 17.32 7.05
CA GLY A 242 8.26 17.34 8.51
C GLY A 242 9.70 17.42 9.00
N ARG A 243 9.91 18.06 10.15
CA ARG A 243 11.23 18.30 10.76
C ARG A 243 11.60 17.27 11.84
N GLY A 244 10.72 16.30 12.11
CA GLY A 244 10.95 15.26 13.11
C GLY A 244 11.94 14.20 12.63
N SER A 245 12.75 13.68 13.53
CA SER A 245 13.67 12.58 13.25
C SER A 245 12.96 11.22 13.19
N ASN A 246 11.84 11.08 13.89
CA ASN A 246 11.01 9.88 13.87
C ASN A 246 9.74 10.15 13.07
N LYS A 247 9.51 9.31 12.07
CA LYS A 247 8.36 9.42 11.18
C LYS A 247 7.48 8.19 11.27
N ASP A 248 6.21 8.41 11.57
CA ASP A 248 5.19 7.36 11.60
C ASP A 248 4.09 7.67 10.59
N LEU A 249 3.66 6.64 9.89
CA LEU A 249 2.52 6.66 9.01
C LEU A 249 1.47 5.72 9.59
N VAL A 250 0.36 6.27 10.06
CA VAL A 250 -0.72 5.51 10.70
C VAL A 250 -1.91 5.49 9.77
N VAL A 251 -2.40 4.30 9.43
CA VAL A 251 -3.56 4.12 8.54
C VAL A 251 -4.69 3.48 9.32
N PHE A 252 -5.85 4.12 9.28
CA PHE A 252 -7.11 3.63 9.85
C PHE A 252 -8.02 3.20 8.71
N THR A 253 -8.29 1.89 8.55
CA THR A 253 -8.98 1.31 7.39
C THR A 253 -9.62 -0.02 7.74
N ASP A 254 -10.62 -0.44 6.99
CA ASP A 254 -11.23 -1.77 7.08
C ASP A 254 -10.48 -2.84 6.27
N LEU A 255 -9.38 -2.47 5.60
CA LEU A 255 -8.52 -3.35 4.80
C LEU A 255 -9.23 -4.04 3.62
N GLN A 256 -10.23 -3.41 3.01
CA GLN A 256 -10.88 -3.95 1.83
C GLN A 256 -9.88 -4.12 0.67
N ARG A 257 -9.82 -5.34 0.12
CA ARG A 257 -8.86 -5.71 -0.94
C ARG A 257 -8.91 -4.79 -2.15
N ILE A 258 -10.09 -4.32 -2.54
CA ILE A 258 -10.30 -3.42 -3.67
C ILE A 258 -9.58 -2.08 -3.47
N GLY A 259 -9.56 -1.56 -2.25
CA GLY A 259 -8.89 -0.30 -1.92
C GLY A 259 -7.37 -0.41 -1.94
N TRP A 260 -6.85 -1.57 -1.58
CA TRP A 260 -5.40 -1.81 -1.54
C TRP A 260 -4.81 -2.17 -2.90
N GLN A 261 -5.59 -2.64 -3.85
CA GLN A 261 -5.18 -2.91 -5.25
C GLN A 261 -3.81 -3.61 -5.34
N PHE A 262 -3.62 -4.69 -4.61
CA PHE A 262 -2.33 -5.42 -4.58
C PHE A 262 -1.86 -5.92 -5.94
N ASP A 263 -2.77 -6.01 -6.91
CA ASP A 263 -2.46 -6.41 -8.28
C ASP A 263 -1.77 -5.27 -9.08
N SER A 264 -1.81 -4.02 -8.60
CA SER A 264 -1.14 -2.86 -9.20
C SER A 264 0.34 -2.80 -8.82
N THR A 265 1.13 -3.76 -9.34
CA THR A 265 2.55 -3.91 -9.01
C THR A 265 3.38 -2.67 -9.27
N THR A 266 3.07 -1.92 -10.34
CA THR A 266 3.79 -0.69 -10.71
C THR A 266 3.58 0.41 -9.68
N SER A 267 2.35 0.61 -9.19
CA SER A 267 2.05 1.65 -8.19
C SER A 267 2.75 1.36 -6.86
N TRP A 268 2.74 0.10 -6.44
CA TRP A 268 3.43 -0.32 -5.21
C TRP A 268 4.95 -0.26 -5.34
N ALA A 269 5.52 -0.60 -6.52
CA ALA A 269 6.94 -0.46 -6.79
C ALA A 269 7.38 1.01 -6.72
N ASN A 270 6.62 1.93 -7.33
CA ASN A 270 6.90 3.36 -7.29
C ASN A 270 6.89 3.90 -5.84
N LEU A 271 5.94 3.46 -5.01
CA LEU A 271 5.91 3.84 -3.59
C LEU A 271 7.12 3.25 -2.83
N GLY A 272 7.48 2.01 -3.11
CA GLY A 272 8.67 1.35 -2.55
C GLY A 272 9.96 2.09 -2.90
N ASP A 273 10.15 2.45 -4.17
CA ASP A 273 11.29 3.22 -4.65
C ASP A 273 11.36 4.61 -3.98
N ALA A 274 10.21 5.27 -3.82
CA ALA A 274 10.12 6.54 -3.10
C ALA A 274 10.56 6.40 -1.63
N TRP A 275 10.20 5.31 -0.96
CA TRP A 275 10.62 5.04 0.42
C TRP A 275 12.09 4.65 0.52
N GLU A 276 12.62 3.89 -0.45
CA GLU A 276 14.05 3.55 -0.51
C GLU A 276 14.93 4.78 -0.77
N GLY A 277 14.44 5.74 -1.53
CA GLY A 277 15.12 7.00 -1.80
C GLY A 277 15.18 7.95 -0.59
N LEU A 278 14.40 7.70 0.47
CA LEU A 278 14.46 8.52 1.68
C LEU A 278 15.72 8.22 2.50
N PRO A 279 16.33 9.22 3.15
CA PRO A 279 17.41 9.01 4.11
C PRO A 279 17.00 8.02 5.21
N ASP A 280 17.94 7.22 5.74
CA ASP A 280 17.66 6.15 6.71
C ASP A 280 16.89 6.61 7.96
N GLY A 281 17.02 7.87 8.38
CA GLY A 281 16.24 8.46 9.49
C GLY A 281 14.88 9.01 9.07
N ALA A 282 14.57 9.09 7.78
CA ALA A 282 13.33 9.66 7.26
C ALA A 282 12.32 8.60 6.76
N LYS A 283 12.70 7.32 6.77
CA LYS A 283 11.79 6.22 6.39
C LYS A 283 10.67 6.10 7.41
N PRO A 284 9.41 6.20 7.00
CA PRO A 284 8.30 6.12 7.93
C PRO A 284 8.10 4.69 8.44
N ARG A 285 7.67 4.57 9.70
CA ARG A 285 7.17 3.32 10.24
C ARG A 285 5.68 3.24 9.95
N LEU A 286 5.26 2.24 9.17
CA LEU A 286 3.84 2.01 8.86
C LEU A 286 3.15 1.28 10.02
N LEU A 287 2.06 1.86 10.51
CA LEU A 287 1.17 1.29 11.51
C LEU A 287 -0.23 1.19 10.90
N LEU A 288 -0.81 -0.01 10.91
CA LEU A 288 -2.16 -0.25 10.46
C LEU A 288 -3.10 -0.42 11.65
N ARG A 289 -4.23 0.29 11.62
CA ARG A 289 -5.36 0.14 12.52
C ARG A 289 -6.52 -0.37 11.69
N SER A 290 -6.87 -1.65 11.88
CA SER A 290 -7.88 -2.32 11.08
C SER A 290 -9.19 -2.47 11.83
N PHE A 291 -10.28 -2.19 11.12
CA PHE A 291 -11.65 -2.34 11.58
C PHE A 291 -12.29 -3.51 10.85
N THR A 292 -12.45 -4.63 11.54
CA THR A 292 -13.03 -5.84 10.94
C THR A 292 -14.54 -5.68 10.78
N PRO A 293 -15.12 -5.97 9.59
CA PRO A 293 -16.56 -5.99 9.40
C PRO A 293 -17.21 -7.09 10.26
N PRO A 294 -18.52 -6.99 10.57
CA PRO A 294 -19.23 -8.01 11.33
C PRO A 294 -19.31 -9.33 10.54
N GLU A 295 -19.39 -10.45 11.26
CA GLU A 295 -19.58 -11.76 10.64
C GLU A 295 -20.92 -11.87 9.90
N LYS A 296 -21.94 -11.14 10.39
CA LYS A 296 -23.28 -11.04 9.81
C LYS A 296 -23.48 -9.65 9.25
N LEU A 297 -23.58 -9.59 7.95
CA LEU A 297 -23.74 -8.35 7.19
C LEU A 297 -24.91 -8.50 6.24
N ARG A 298 -25.85 -7.58 6.32
CA ARG A 298 -26.93 -7.42 5.34
C ARG A 298 -26.55 -6.25 4.45
N ASN A 299 -26.30 -6.52 3.18
CA ASN A 299 -25.95 -5.48 2.24
C ASN A 299 -26.35 -5.84 0.81
N VAL A 300 -27.02 -4.94 0.14
CA VAL A 300 -27.36 -5.05 -1.28
C VAL A 300 -26.93 -3.77 -1.98
N SER A 301 -26.06 -3.86 -2.94
CA SER A 301 -25.46 -2.73 -3.61
C SER A 301 -25.81 -2.65 -5.10
N VAL A 302 -25.82 -1.43 -5.65
CA VAL A 302 -25.85 -1.20 -7.09
C VAL A 302 -24.43 -1.30 -7.65
N THR A 303 -24.11 -2.44 -8.29
CA THR A 303 -22.75 -2.72 -8.77
C THR A 303 -22.46 -2.19 -10.17
N GLY A 304 -23.47 -1.84 -10.95
CA GLY A 304 -23.25 -1.33 -12.30
C GLY A 304 -24.46 -0.70 -12.96
N ILE A 305 -24.19 0.30 -13.78
CA ILE A 305 -25.15 0.91 -14.72
C ILE A 305 -24.49 0.88 -16.09
N GLU A 306 -25.04 0.11 -17.03
CA GLU A 306 -24.50 -0.06 -18.38
C GLU A 306 -25.53 0.36 -19.43
N PHE A 307 -25.07 0.88 -20.55
CA PHE A 307 -25.89 1.20 -21.68
C PHE A 307 -25.63 0.21 -22.82
N SER A 308 -26.68 -0.12 -23.57
CA SER A 308 -26.55 -0.99 -24.75
C SER A 308 -25.68 -0.38 -25.88
N ARG A 309 -25.27 0.88 -25.74
CA ARG A 309 -24.46 1.64 -26.70
C ARG A 309 -23.59 2.66 -25.97
N ASP A 310 -22.37 2.84 -26.47
CA ASP A 310 -21.42 3.82 -25.96
C ASP A 310 -21.79 5.25 -26.36
N VAL A 311 -22.42 5.41 -27.54
CA VAL A 311 -22.90 6.70 -28.03
C VAL A 311 -24.41 6.70 -28.07
N VAL A 312 -25.00 7.60 -27.28
CA VAL A 312 -26.46 7.72 -27.12
C VAL A 312 -26.97 8.97 -27.80
N GLY A 313 -28.03 8.80 -28.55
CA GLY A 313 -28.78 9.89 -29.21
C GLY A 313 -30.20 9.97 -28.75
N THR A 314 -30.92 10.96 -29.29
CA THR A 314 -32.36 11.14 -29.07
C THR A 314 -33.22 10.37 -30.06
N ASP A 315 -32.61 9.71 -31.05
CA ASP A 315 -33.23 9.06 -32.20
C ASP A 315 -33.99 7.78 -31.87
N ARG A 316 -33.54 7.06 -30.81
CA ARG A 316 -34.09 5.75 -30.47
C ARG A 316 -33.91 5.36 -29.01
N GLU A 317 -34.64 4.33 -28.65
CA GLU A 317 -34.51 3.71 -27.31
C GLU A 317 -33.12 3.11 -27.06
N VAL A 318 -32.66 3.25 -25.85
CA VAL A 318 -31.45 2.66 -25.32
C VAL A 318 -31.81 1.74 -24.14
N ALA A 319 -31.29 0.55 -24.12
CA ALA A 319 -31.42 -0.31 -22.96
C ALA A 319 -30.39 0.12 -21.89
N ILE A 320 -30.88 0.36 -20.69
CA ILE A 320 -30.12 0.67 -19.48
C ILE A 320 -30.14 -0.58 -18.62
N ARG A 321 -29.00 -1.21 -18.46
CA ARG A 321 -28.82 -2.42 -17.63
C ARG A 321 -28.32 -2.01 -16.28
N ILE A 322 -29.01 -2.42 -15.23
CA ILE A 322 -28.65 -2.15 -13.85
C ILE A 322 -28.33 -3.48 -13.17
N SER A 323 -27.13 -3.59 -12.64
CA SER A 323 -26.66 -4.75 -11.90
C SER A 323 -26.73 -4.46 -10.40
N ILE A 324 -27.33 -5.38 -9.67
CA ILE A 324 -27.48 -5.33 -8.21
C ILE A 324 -26.94 -6.62 -7.65
N GLU A 325 -26.25 -6.56 -6.52
CA GLU A 325 -25.65 -7.73 -5.88
C GLU A 325 -25.86 -7.68 -4.36
N ASN A 326 -26.20 -8.80 -3.76
CA ASN A 326 -26.11 -8.97 -2.32
C ASN A 326 -24.63 -9.21 -1.95
N THR A 327 -23.94 -8.15 -1.55
CA THR A 327 -22.55 -8.18 -1.10
C THR A 327 -22.40 -8.54 0.37
N GLY A 328 -23.53 -8.70 1.08
CA GLY A 328 -23.57 -9.13 2.47
C GLY A 328 -23.38 -10.64 2.66
N THR A 329 -23.40 -11.07 3.92
CA THR A 329 -23.30 -12.48 4.31
C THR A 329 -24.66 -13.13 4.62
N GLU A 330 -25.69 -12.31 4.80
CA GLU A 330 -27.05 -12.76 5.09
C GLU A 330 -27.97 -12.62 3.88
N VAL A 331 -29.05 -13.39 3.89
CA VAL A 331 -30.12 -13.27 2.88
C VAL A 331 -30.88 -11.97 3.11
N VAL A 332 -31.04 -11.16 2.07
CA VAL A 332 -31.72 -9.84 2.14
C VAL A 332 -32.89 -9.82 1.16
N THR A 333 -33.97 -9.15 1.55
CA THR A 333 -35.06 -8.78 0.63
C THR A 333 -35.00 -7.27 0.49
N PRO A 334 -34.34 -6.76 -0.58
CA PRO A 334 -34.31 -5.34 -0.84
C PRO A 334 -35.74 -4.81 -1.08
N GLY A 335 -35.94 -3.54 -0.88
CA GLY A 335 -37.21 -2.86 -1.18
C GLY A 335 -37.41 -2.63 -2.67
N LEU A 336 -37.78 -1.40 -3.02
CA LEU A 336 -37.96 -0.98 -4.40
C LEU A 336 -36.67 -0.37 -4.95
N MET A 337 -36.36 -0.69 -6.20
CA MET A 337 -35.35 0.05 -6.95
C MET A 337 -35.99 1.19 -7.71
N ARG A 338 -35.51 2.41 -7.50
CA ARG A 338 -35.90 3.63 -8.18
C ARG A 338 -34.87 4.06 -9.16
N VAL A 339 -35.26 4.43 -10.36
CA VAL A 339 -34.38 4.94 -11.40
C VAL A 339 -34.86 6.33 -11.80
N THR A 340 -33.97 7.31 -11.68
CA THR A 340 -34.26 8.70 -12.07
C THR A 340 -33.29 9.10 -13.19
N ILE A 341 -33.83 9.72 -14.25
CA ILE A 341 -33.04 10.23 -15.37
C ILE A 341 -33.28 11.74 -15.49
N GLY A 342 -32.31 12.53 -15.10
CA GLY A 342 -32.49 13.97 -14.95
C GLY A 342 -33.54 14.29 -13.89
N GLU A 343 -34.73 14.74 -14.33
CA GLU A 343 -35.88 15.06 -13.45
C GLU A 343 -36.98 14.00 -13.53
N GLU A 344 -36.87 13.01 -14.41
CA GLU A 344 -37.88 11.99 -14.67
C GLU A 344 -37.60 10.73 -13.85
N GLU A 345 -38.57 10.30 -13.04
CA GLU A 345 -38.53 9.03 -12.31
C GLU A 345 -39.26 7.95 -13.14
N LEU A 346 -38.54 6.83 -13.38
CA LEU A 346 -39.09 5.67 -14.07
C LEU A 346 -39.91 4.82 -13.10
N GLU A 347 -40.74 3.91 -13.65
CA GLU A 347 -41.53 2.99 -12.82
C GLU A 347 -40.62 2.16 -11.89
N PRO A 348 -40.81 2.25 -10.57
CA PRO A 348 -40.02 1.50 -9.60
C PRO A 348 -40.20 -0.02 -9.78
N LYS A 349 -39.12 -0.78 -9.59
CA LYS A 349 -39.18 -2.24 -9.67
C LYS A 349 -38.88 -2.87 -8.32
N GLY A 350 -39.73 -3.82 -7.91
CA GLY A 350 -39.50 -4.63 -6.72
C GLY A 350 -38.42 -5.66 -6.99
N LEU A 351 -37.56 -5.85 -5.97
CA LEU A 351 -36.51 -6.86 -5.97
C LEU A 351 -36.98 -8.06 -5.13
N GLY A 352 -36.69 -9.28 -5.60
CA GLY A 352 -36.92 -10.49 -4.85
C GLY A 352 -35.94 -10.67 -3.69
N GLN A 353 -36.11 -11.75 -2.96
CA GLN A 353 -35.15 -12.18 -1.96
C GLN A 353 -33.84 -12.56 -2.66
N MET A 354 -32.71 -12.08 -2.14
CA MET A 354 -31.37 -12.33 -2.67
C MET A 354 -30.50 -13.05 -1.64
N ALA A 355 -29.95 -14.18 -2.03
CA ALA A 355 -28.97 -14.91 -1.21
C ALA A 355 -27.61 -14.16 -1.23
N SER A 356 -26.74 -14.46 -0.26
CA SER A 356 -25.38 -13.91 -0.24
C SER A 356 -24.62 -14.21 -1.54
N GLY A 357 -24.04 -13.18 -2.17
CA GLY A 357 -23.34 -13.28 -3.45
C GLY A 357 -24.25 -13.40 -4.68
N GLU A 358 -25.57 -13.34 -4.51
CA GLU A 358 -26.51 -13.38 -5.62
C GLU A 358 -26.58 -12.03 -6.32
N SER A 359 -26.51 -12.05 -7.66
CA SER A 359 -26.65 -10.88 -8.52
C SER A 359 -27.96 -10.90 -9.28
N SER A 360 -28.59 -9.74 -9.42
CA SER A 360 -29.80 -9.53 -10.23
C SER A 360 -29.53 -8.46 -11.25
N ILE A 361 -30.05 -8.68 -12.46
CA ILE A 361 -29.92 -7.71 -13.57
C ILE A 361 -31.31 -7.24 -13.98
N LEU A 362 -31.49 -5.93 -14.02
CA LEU A 362 -32.74 -5.30 -14.43
C LEU A 362 -32.48 -4.41 -15.64
N ASP A 363 -33.27 -4.61 -16.69
CA ASP A 363 -33.20 -3.80 -17.91
C ASP A 363 -34.36 -2.79 -17.94
N TYR A 364 -34.05 -1.53 -18.27
CA TYR A 364 -34.97 -0.48 -18.64
C TYR A 364 -34.75 -0.11 -20.09
N ARG A 365 -35.82 0.28 -20.79
CA ARG A 365 -35.75 0.91 -22.11
C ARG A 365 -36.14 2.35 -21.97
N TYR A 366 -35.28 3.24 -22.45
CA TYR A 366 -35.53 4.68 -22.33
C TYR A 366 -35.05 5.39 -23.60
N GLN A 367 -35.90 6.34 -24.07
CA GLN A 367 -35.54 7.23 -25.17
C GLN A 367 -35.31 8.63 -24.61
N PHE A 368 -34.08 9.11 -24.76
CA PHE A 368 -33.73 10.44 -24.31
C PHE A 368 -34.39 11.50 -25.18
N SER A 369 -35.06 12.46 -24.56
CA SER A 369 -35.72 13.59 -25.24
C SER A 369 -34.85 14.85 -25.28
N ARG A 370 -33.84 14.96 -24.40
CA ARG A 370 -32.95 16.12 -24.27
C ARG A 370 -31.53 15.74 -24.59
N THR A 371 -30.81 16.61 -25.32
CA THR A 371 -29.40 16.50 -25.61
C THR A 371 -28.57 17.12 -24.50
N GLY A 372 -27.27 16.76 -24.45
CA GLY A 372 -26.31 17.23 -23.47
C GLY A 372 -26.07 16.22 -22.33
N PRO A 373 -25.50 16.67 -21.22
CA PRO A 373 -25.22 15.80 -20.09
C PRO A 373 -26.51 15.38 -19.40
N GLN A 374 -26.68 14.08 -19.19
CA GLN A 374 -27.76 13.48 -18.43
C GLN A 374 -27.18 12.62 -17.33
N VAL A 375 -27.77 12.63 -16.15
CA VAL A 375 -27.40 11.80 -15.02
C VAL A 375 -28.47 10.76 -14.79
N ILE A 376 -28.10 9.51 -14.77
CA ILE A 376 -28.94 8.40 -14.36
C ILE A 376 -28.59 8.09 -12.91
N LYS A 377 -29.56 8.18 -12.04
CA LYS A 377 -29.46 7.84 -10.63
C LYS A 377 -30.29 6.62 -10.35
N VAL A 378 -29.67 5.62 -9.75
CA VAL A 378 -30.33 4.40 -9.26
C VAL A 378 -30.25 4.42 -7.75
N ALA A 379 -31.37 4.22 -7.08
CA ALA A 379 -31.46 4.16 -5.63
C ALA A 379 -32.23 2.90 -5.22
N LEU A 380 -31.71 2.18 -4.25
CA LEU A 380 -32.41 1.09 -3.57
C LEU A 380 -33.12 1.65 -2.34
N ASP A 381 -34.36 1.23 -2.09
CA ASP A 381 -35.00 1.45 -0.80
C ASP A 381 -34.41 0.42 0.18
N GLY A 382 -33.12 0.61 0.50
CA GLY A 382 -32.36 -0.24 1.41
C GLY A 382 -32.74 0.04 2.86
N ASN A 383 -32.80 -1.03 3.64
CA ASN A 383 -32.77 -0.96 5.09
C ASN A 383 -31.77 -2.02 5.52
N ASP A 384 -30.54 -1.83 5.05
CA ASP A 384 -29.42 -2.70 5.30
C ASP A 384 -28.35 -2.04 6.18
N ASP A 385 -27.18 -2.62 6.27
CA ASP A 385 -26.16 -2.17 7.22
C ASP A 385 -25.19 -1.14 6.58
N LEU A 386 -25.32 -0.86 5.25
CA LEU A 386 -24.45 0.07 4.51
C LEU A 386 -25.22 0.94 3.51
N ASP A 387 -25.84 2.00 3.98
CA ASP A 387 -26.61 2.94 3.14
C ASP A 387 -25.79 3.60 2.01
N GLY A 388 -24.48 3.58 2.11
CA GLY A 388 -23.57 4.33 1.21
C GLY A 388 -23.45 3.77 -0.21
N ASP A 389 -23.80 2.50 -0.46
CA ASP A 389 -23.76 1.84 -1.76
C ASP A 389 -25.14 1.48 -2.32
N ASP A 390 -26.21 1.94 -1.63
CA ASP A 390 -27.58 1.89 -2.11
C ASP A 390 -27.83 2.80 -3.31
N VAL A 391 -26.99 3.79 -3.54
CA VAL A 391 -27.14 4.79 -4.61
C VAL A 391 -25.96 4.75 -5.55
N ALA A 392 -26.25 4.61 -6.84
CA ALA A 392 -25.26 4.76 -7.90
C ALA A 392 -25.72 5.80 -8.93
N GLU A 393 -24.76 6.58 -9.41
CA GLU A 393 -25.01 7.59 -10.44
C GLU A 393 -24.08 7.38 -11.63
N LYS A 394 -24.60 7.57 -12.83
CA LYS A 394 -23.81 7.52 -14.06
C LYS A 394 -24.19 8.69 -14.97
N ALA A 395 -23.20 9.49 -15.31
CA ALA A 395 -23.38 10.55 -16.29
C ALA A 395 -23.17 10.01 -17.71
N ILE A 396 -24.00 10.47 -18.63
CA ILE A 396 -23.89 10.18 -20.06
C ILE A 396 -24.12 11.45 -20.86
N TRP A 397 -23.43 11.56 -21.99
CA TRP A 397 -23.62 12.67 -22.92
C TRP A 397 -24.53 12.25 -24.07
N VAL A 398 -25.73 12.80 -24.10
CA VAL A 398 -26.71 12.54 -25.17
C VAL A 398 -26.48 13.50 -26.33
N LYS A 399 -26.20 12.95 -27.52
CA LYS A 399 -25.91 13.72 -28.74
C LYS A 399 -27.18 13.87 -29.58
N LYS A 400 -27.33 15.00 -30.26
CA LYS A 400 -28.38 15.19 -31.22
C LYS A 400 -28.09 14.43 -32.50
N THR A 401 -26.86 14.56 -33.00
CA THR A 401 -26.36 13.90 -34.18
C THR A 401 -24.91 13.48 -33.96
N LEU A 402 -24.43 12.49 -34.68
CA LEU A 402 -23.05 12.05 -34.70
C LEU A 402 -22.42 12.53 -36.01
N PRO A 403 -21.69 13.64 -36.04
CA PRO A 403 -21.06 14.15 -37.25
C PRO A 403 -19.90 13.22 -37.67
N VAL A 404 -19.94 12.79 -38.93
CA VAL A 404 -18.93 11.92 -39.52
C VAL A 404 -18.37 12.58 -40.77
N LEU A 405 -17.07 12.87 -40.78
CA LEU A 405 -16.38 13.40 -41.94
C LEU A 405 -15.84 12.28 -42.78
N ILE A 406 -16.33 12.18 -44.05
CA ILE A 406 -15.87 11.21 -45.01
C ILE A 406 -14.95 11.92 -45.99
N VAL A 407 -13.70 11.52 -46.01
CA VAL A 407 -12.67 12.04 -46.92
C VAL A 407 -12.56 11.12 -48.13
N GLU A 408 -12.95 11.59 -49.30
CA GLU A 408 -12.97 10.84 -50.54
C GLU A 408 -11.65 11.00 -51.28
N GLY A 409 -11.01 9.86 -51.64
CA GLY A 409 -9.77 9.85 -52.39
C GLY A 409 -9.95 9.97 -53.93
N ASN A 410 -11.18 9.82 -54.43
CA ASN A 410 -11.46 9.83 -55.84
C ASN A 410 -12.27 11.05 -56.29
N ALA A 411 -11.65 12.22 -56.30
CA ALA A 411 -12.27 13.47 -56.76
C ALA A 411 -12.68 13.33 -58.28
N GLY A 412 -13.81 13.90 -58.65
CA GLY A 412 -14.28 13.99 -60.03
C GLY A 412 -15.23 12.90 -60.51
N ALA A 413 -15.39 11.78 -59.80
CA ALA A 413 -16.40 10.77 -60.10
C ALA A 413 -17.83 11.25 -59.67
N SER A 414 -18.87 10.68 -60.28
CA SER A 414 -20.26 10.90 -59.84
C SER A 414 -20.44 10.35 -58.40
N PHE A 415 -21.45 10.83 -57.69
CA PHE A 415 -21.72 10.43 -56.29
C PHE A 415 -21.72 8.89 -56.11
N PHE A 416 -22.40 8.17 -57.00
CA PHE A 416 -22.48 6.70 -56.93
C PHE A 416 -21.25 5.95 -57.48
N GLN A 417 -20.23 6.66 -57.91
CA GLN A 417 -18.94 6.09 -58.30
C GLN A 417 -17.84 6.33 -57.26
N ARG A 418 -18.19 6.96 -56.16
CA ARG A 418 -17.27 7.31 -55.05
C ARG A 418 -17.51 6.39 -53.87
N ALA A 419 -16.46 5.91 -53.28
CA ALA A 419 -16.56 5.11 -52.06
C ALA A 419 -17.25 5.86 -50.91
N GLY A 420 -16.93 7.17 -50.74
CA GLY A 420 -17.57 8.05 -49.76
C GLY A 420 -19.06 8.23 -49.96
N GLY A 421 -19.54 8.22 -51.20
CA GLY A 421 -20.98 8.27 -51.50
C GLY A 421 -21.73 7.05 -50.96
N TYR A 422 -21.20 5.85 -51.19
CA TYR A 422 -21.80 4.61 -50.64
C TYR A 422 -21.74 4.56 -49.12
N ILE A 423 -20.62 4.97 -48.53
CA ILE A 423 -20.44 5.02 -47.10
C ILE A 423 -21.44 6.04 -46.47
N SER A 424 -21.57 7.20 -47.06
CA SER A 424 -22.55 8.22 -46.64
C SER A 424 -23.99 7.68 -46.65
N LEU A 425 -24.36 7.00 -47.74
CA LEU A 425 -25.71 6.42 -47.89
C LEU A 425 -25.94 5.26 -46.91
N ALA A 426 -24.90 4.47 -46.62
CA ALA A 426 -24.98 3.38 -45.65
C ALA A 426 -25.10 3.87 -44.22
N LEU A 427 -24.41 4.97 -43.87
CA LEU A 427 -24.44 5.56 -42.55
C LEU A 427 -25.74 6.36 -42.32
N ALA A 428 -26.25 7.04 -43.34
CA ALA A 428 -27.46 7.83 -43.28
C ALA A 428 -28.32 7.51 -44.54
N PRO A 429 -29.10 6.41 -44.52
CA PRO A 429 -30.01 6.07 -45.59
C PRO A 429 -31.05 7.19 -45.74
N VAL A 430 -31.30 7.58 -46.98
CA VAL A 430 -32.33 8.59 -47.30
C VAL A 430 -33.71 8.04 -46.91
N SER A 431 -34.31 8.62 -45.88
CA SER A 431 -35.65 8.33 -45.39
C SER A 431 -36.48 9.60 -45.42
N GLU A 432 -37.69 9.53 -45.99
CA GLU A 432 -38.60 10.69 -45.96
C GLU A 432 -39.23 10.96 -44.59
N LYS A 433 -39.00 10.06 -43.61
CA LYS A 433 -39.72 10.07 -42.33
C LYS A 433 -38.87 10.16 -41.08
N GLU A 434 -37.57 9.95 -41.18
CA GLU A 434 -36.71 9.90 -39.97
C GLU A 434 -35.41 10.69 -40.19
N GLU A 435 -35.13 11.63 -39.27
CA GLU A 435 -33.80 12.24 -39.15
C GLU A 435 -32.81 11.14 -38.73
N THR A 436 -31.76 10.98 -39.50
CA THR A 436 -30.71 10.00 -39.18
C THR A 436 -29.82 10.55 -38.06
N PHE A 437 -29.49 9.70 -37.09
CA PHE A 437 -28.57 10.07 -35.99
C PHE A 437 -27.15 10.37 -36.51
N VAL A 438 -26.68 9.65 -37.49
CA VAL A 438 -25.37 9.91 -38.13
C VAL A 438 -25.55 11.00 -39.19
N ASP A 439 -24.69 12.02 -39.12
CA ASP A 439 -24.65 13.14 -40.07
C ASP A 439 -23.34 13.07 -40.90
N PRO A 440 -23.33 12.30 -42.00
CA PRO A 440 -22.14 12.11 -42.83
C PRO A 440 -21.93 13.30 -43.77
N ARG A 441 -20.76 13.87 -43.76
CA ARG A 441 -20.31 14.95 -44.60
C ARG A 441 -19.16 14.50 -45.48
N VAL A 442 -19.33 14.51 -46.80
CA VAL A 442 -18.32 14.02 -47.75
C VAL A 442 -17.51 15.19 -48.32
N ILE A 443 -16.18 15.11 -48.24
CA ILE A 443 -15.25 16.07 -48.81
C ILE A 443 -14.19 15.37 -49.64
N ASP A 444 -13.57 16.08 -50.59
CA ASP A 444 -12.42 15.55 -51.33
C ASP A 444 -11.14 15.63 -50.46
N ALA A 445 -10.21 14.68 -50.61
CA ALA A 445 -8.97 14.64 -49.82
C ALA A 445 -8.15 15.93 -49.93
N ALA A 446 -8.23 16.66 -51.05
CA ALA A 446 -7.57 17.95 -51.24
C ALA A 446 -8.16 19.07 -50.34
N ALA A 447 -9.42 18.95 -49.96
CA ALA A 447 -10.08 19.95 -49.14
C ALA A 447 -9.73 19.77 -47.61
N LEU A 448 -9.27 18.60 -47.21
CA LEU A 448 -9.04 18.23 -45.81
C LEU A 448 -8.10 19.19 -45.07
N THR A 449 -7.08 19.75 -45.75
CA THR A 449 -6.13 20.71 -45.13
C THR A 449 -6.80 22.00 -44.68
N ARG A 450 -7.93 22.40 -45.23
CA ARG A 450 -8.66 23.64 -44.94
C ARG A 450 -9.92 23.40 -44.11
N GLU A 451 -10.33 22.13 -44.00
CA GLU A 451 -11.55 21.75 -43.32
C GLU A 451 -11.41 21.80 -41.80
N LYS A 452 -12.50 22.17 -41.11
CA LYS A 452 -12.58 22.10 -39.66
C LYS A 452 -13.01 20.69 -39.26
N ILE A 453 -12.16 19.99 -38.53
CA ILE A 453 -12.38 18.59 -38.10
C ILE A 453 -12.70 18.48 -36.60
N ASP A 454 -12.60 19.59 -35.85
CA ASP A 454 -12.69 19.60 -34.39
C ASP A 454 -14.11 19.24 -33.86
N ASN A 455 -15.14 19.41 -34.71
CA ASN A 455 -16.51 19.10 -34.34
C ASN A 455 -16.97 17.71 -34.80
N ASP A 456 -16.14 17.01 -35.59
CA ASP A 456 -16.47 15.66 -36.06
C ASP A 456 -16.21 14.63 -34.95
N ALA A 457 -16.99 13.56 -34.94
CA ALA A 457 -16.78 12.44 -34.01
C ALA A 457 -15.89 11.38 -34.61
N VAL A 458 -16.01 11.18 -35.94
CA VAL A 458 -15.26 10.18 -36.70
C VAL A 458 -14.82 10.75 -38.04
N ILE A 459 -13.60 10.49 -38.42
CA ILE A 459 -13.07 10.75 -39.77
C ILE A 459 -12.93 9.41 -40.51
N VAL A 460 -13.53 9.32 -41.66
CA VAL A 460 -13.44 8.14 -42.56
C VAL A 460 -12.59 8.49 -43.76
N LEU A 461 -11.48 7.81 -43.97
CA LEU A 461 -10.64 7.92 -45.17
C LEU A 461 -11.08 6.87 -46.19
N ALA A 462 -11.81 7.27 -47.22
CA ALA A 462 -12.38 6.38 -48.21
C ALA A 462 -11.49 6.34 -49.45
N ASP A 463 -10.74 5.25 -49.67
CA ASP A 463 -9.80 5.02 -50.80
C ASP A 463 -8.83 6.20 -51.03
N VAL A 464 -8.32 6.80 -49.95
CA VAL A 464 -7.39 7.92 -50.01
C VAL A 464 -5.98 7.36 -50.25
N THR A 465 -5.36 7.71 -51.37
CA THR A 465 -4.02 7.21 -51.72
C THR A 465 -2.95 7.60 -50.75
N ARG A 466 -2.86 8.92 -50.46
CA ARG A 466 -1.93 9.52 -49.52
C ARG A 466 -2.52 10.85 -49.00
N LEU A 467 -2.13 11.24 -47.83
CA LEU A 467 -2.45 12.54 -47.21
C LEU A 467 -1.24 13.44 -47.23
N PRO A 468 -1.42 14.78 -47.41
CA PRO A 468 -0.38 15.74 -47.08
C PRO A 468 0.08 15.62 -45.63
N ALA A 469 1.36 15.83 -45.36
CA ALA A 469 1.91 15.69 -44.00
C ALA A 469 1.16 16.53 -42.97
N SER A 470 0.73 17.77 -43.34
CA SER A 470 -0.06 18.64 -42.45
C SER A 470 -1.45 18.10 -42.12
N ALA A 471 -2.10 17.41 -43.10
CA ALA A 471 -3.41 16.77 -42.88
C ALA A 471 -3.25 15.51 -42.01
N ALA A 472 -2.19 14.73 -42.24
CA ALA A 472 -1.88 13.55 -41.42
C ALA A 472 -1.62 13.94 -39.96
N ALA A 473 -0.83 14.99 -39.69
CA ALA A 473 -0.57 15.48 -38.34
C ALA A 473 -1.87 15.91 -37.64
N ARG A 474 -2.74 16.67 -38.33
CA ARG A 474 -4.03 17.07 -37.77
C ARG A 474 -4.96 15.90 -37.43
N ILE A 475 -4.96 14.86 -38.28
CA ILE A 475 -5.72 13.62 -37.97
C ILE A 475 -5.10 12.90 -36.75
N ALA A 476 -3.78 12.86 -36.64
CA ALA A 476 -3.12 12.29 -35.47
C ALA A 476 -3.52 13.04 -34.19
N ASP A 477 -3.45 14.38 -34.20
CA ASP A 477 -3.91 15.21 -33.07
C ASP A 477 -5.40 14.98 -32.76
N PHE A 478 -6.26 14.86 -33.78
CA PHE A 478 -7.68 14.55 -33.60
C PHE A 478 -7.88 13.20 -32.91
N VAL A 479 -7.14 12.15 -33.30
CA VAL A 479 -7.22 10.83 -32.67
C VAL A 479 -6.67 10.85 -31.24
N ILE A 480 -5.54 11.52 -30.99
CA ILE A 480 -4.97 11.69 -29.65
C ILE A 480 -5.98 12.37 -28.72
N ASN A 481 -6.76 13.33 -29.23
CA ASN A 481 -7.81 14.02 -28.49
C ASN A 481 -9.15 13.23 -28.40
N GLY A 482 -9.16 11.93 -28.78
CA GLY A 482 -10.31 11.05 -28.61
C GLY A 482 -11.23 10.93 -29.83
N GLY A 483 -10.86 11.50 -30.98
CA GLY A 483 -11.59 11.33 -32.24
C GLY A 483 -11.43 9.95 -32.84
N GLY A 484 -12.46 9.43 -33.51
CA GLY A 484 -12.40 8.13 -34.21
C GLY A 484 -11.80 8.26 -35.61
N LEU A 485 -10.92 7.35 -35.99
CA LEU A 485 -10.42 7.23 -37.38
C LEU A 485 -10.76 5.88 -37.96
N TRP A 486 -11.37 5.88 -39.15
CA TRP A 486 -11.66 4.68 -39.93
C TRP A 486 -11.04 4.79 -41.32
N VAL A 487 -10.10 3.89 -41.65
CA VAL A 487 -9.47 3.82 -42.98
C VAL A 487 -10.11 2.70 -43.77
N VAL A 488 -10.78 3.07 -44.88
CA VAL A 488 -11.41 2.14 -45.79
C VAL A 488 -10.50 1.96 -47.00
N ALA A 489 -9.91 0.77 -47.14
CA ALA A 489 -9.02 0.43 -48.22
C ALA A 489 -9.79 0.26 -49.51
N GLY A 490 -9.26 0.85 -50.59
CA GLY A 490 -9.75 0.67 -51.96
C GLY A 490 -8.58 0.51 -52.96
N PRO A 491 -8.89 0.44 -54.27
CA PRO A 491 -7.86 0.15 -55.28
C PRO A 491 -6.77 1.22 -55.39
N LYS A 492 -7.00 2.43 -54.91
CA LYS A 492 -6.02 3.55 -54.98
C LYS A 492 -5.20 3.73 -53.70
N LEU A 493 -5.55 3.04 -52.62
CA LEU A 493 -4.85 3.17 -51.34
C LEU A 493 -3.39 2.69 -51.50
N ASP A 494 -2.44 3.46 -50.99
CA ASP A 494 -1.03 3.09 -50.92
C ASP A 494 -0.69 2.38 -49.62
N PRO A 495 -0.57 1.04 -49.63
CA PRO A 495 -0.30 0.29 -48.38
C PRO A 495 1.03 0.68 -47.76
N SER A 496 2.04 1.08 -48.54
CA SER A 496 3.36 1.44 -48.00
C SER A 496 3.31 2.74 -47.18
N TYR A 497 2.46 3.66 -47.60
CA TYR A 497 2.24 4.91 -46.87
C TYR A 497 1.54 4.65 -45.55
N TYR A 498 0.44 3.91 -45.53
CA TYR A 498 -0.32 3.66 -44.31
C TYR A 498 0.40 2.75 -43.30
N ASN A 499 1.21 1.77 -43.81
CA ASN A 499 2.03 0.92 -42.95
C ASN A 499 3.19 1.68 -42.26
N SER A 500 3.58 2.84 -42.80
CA SER A 500 4.62 3.72 -42.22
C SER A 500 4.05 4.76 -41.28
N TRP A 501 2.75 4.82 -41.12
CA TRP A 501 2.11 5.73 -40.19
C TRP A 501 2.45 5.30 -38.76
N SER A 502 3.37 6.02 -38.12
CA SER A 502 3.68 5.91 -36.70
C SER A 502 2.96 7.04 -35.98
N GLY A 503 1.84 6.74 -35.35
CA GLY A 503 1.09 7.70 -34.56
C GLY A 503 0.57 7.04 -33.31
#